data_ee34a9c4e91834e584c65377a34b587c
#
_entry.id   ee34a9c4e91834e584c65377a34b587c
#
_cell.length_a   1.000
_cell.length_b   1.000
_cell.length_c   1.000
_cell.angle_alpha   90.00
_cell.angle_beta   90.00
_cell.angle_gamma   90.00
#
_symmetry.space_group_name_H-M   'P 1'
#
loop_
_entity.id
_entity.type
_entity.pdbx_description
1 polymer ?
#
loop_
_entity_poly.entity_id
_entity_poly.type
_entity_poly.pdbx_seq_one_letter_code
_entity_poly.pdbx_strand_id
1 'polypeptide(L)'
;MPFFKGVNLLYIHVPKTGGMSIEEYFYNKFGLERNEKTIYGWYYDRQNRMRVEDERSLQHFTYQEICTNKHYFDFEENPDMQIIISVRNPFDRLLSDLFWSKKITVESDKNAVEREIYNYLYVDIHDKYDNHKLSQHKFILNTCGELIKNIKVIKTETLTSDMHQLGYYEFESHINKNRSEQKIDYKKLLNHNSIKMIQEYYADDFKIFNYPTDQHYNATIVTAFISNINNNKNRNLDTYIEYGKKLLSVPNPKIVFIDAYSYNMFFKENADCYPTTTFVVTQKEDIYLYNYKDELTDFYINTGNPEKDSIDYLFVQCNKTEWVTKAIDMNKYKTEQFIWIDFGIYHMINDDAVLRDGVLKMTDKLYDCLHIASCKYKGYSVNYNVYEIVTWTFSGSVFGGNIDSLLKFASYTKSEIIKTIRERKSIMWEINIWYLIYRKNIEFFDFYVGPHDNRILYEY
;
A
#
# COMPACT_ATOMS: atom_id res chain seq x y z
N MET A 1 19.25 5.66 29.93
CA MET A 1 19.00 6.96 29.35
C MET A 1 20.02 7.96 29.87
N PRO A 2 20.82 8.59 29.03
CA PRO A 2 21.87 9.47 29.50
C PRO A 2 21.29 10.83 29.93
N PHE A 3 21.53 11.19 31.18
CA PHE A 3 21.41 12.54 31.69
C PHE A 3 22.80 13.15 31.83
N PHE A 4 23.06 14.17 31.02
CA PHE A 4 24.35 14.88 31.01
C PHE A 4 24.26 16.10 31.95
N LYS A 5 24.41 15.86 33.25
CA LYS A 5 24.21 16.87 34.31
C LYS A 5 25.03 18.14 34.07
N GLY A 6 26.30 18.00 33.66
CA GLY A 6 27.21 19.14 33.44
C GLY A 6 26.76 20.15 32.38
N VAL A 7 25.88 19.72 31.45
CA VAL A 7 25.32 20.53 30.36
C VAL A 7 23.79 20.60 30.40
N ASN A 8 23.19 20.11 31.48
CA ASN A 8 21.75 20.10 31.70
C ASN A 8 20.93 19.50 30.52
N LEU A 9 21.41 18.37 29.97
CA LEU A 9 20.83 17.70 28.83
C LEU A 9 20.34 16.31 29.19
N LEU A 10 19.06 16.05 28.91
CA LEU A 10 18.45 14.72 28.99
C LEU A 10 18.22 14.20 27.56
N TYR A 11 18.83 13.06 27.24
CA TYR A 11 18.56 12.38 25.97
C TYR A 11 17.63 11.16 26.21
N ILE A 12 16.44 11.17 25.60
CA ILE A 12 15.47 10.08 25.68
C ILE A 12 15.73 9.13 24.50
N HIS A 13 16.27 7.95 24.80
CA HIS A 13 16.62 6.94 23.81
C HIS A 13 15.46 5.98 23.58
N VAL A 14 14.72 6.18 22.51
CA VAL A 14 13.75 5.18 22.03
C VAL A 14 14.49 4.05 21.31
N PRO A 15 14.20 2.77 21.59
CA PRO A 15 14.82 1.65 20.88
C PRO A 15 14.64 1.72 19.37
N LYS A 16 15.68 1.37 18.59
CA LYS A 16 15.68 1.26 17.12
C LYS A 16 15.53 2.60 16.37
N THR A 17 15.84 3.72 17.01
CA THR A 17 15.81 5.08 16.42
C THR A 17 17.18 5.68 16.14
N GLY A 18 18.25 4.85 16.14
CA GLY A 18 19.62 5.33 15.93
C GLY A 18 20.28 5.92 17.18
N GLY A 19 19.69 5.72 18.35
CA GLY A 19 20.11 6.31 19.61
C GLY A 19 21.55 6.00 20.02
N MET A 20 22.09 4.84 19.64
CA MET A 20 23.49 4.48 19.93
C MET A 20 24.49 5.48 19.36
N SER A 21 24.26 5.97 18.12
CA SER A 21 25.14 6.97 17.49
C SER A 21 25.06 8.32 18.18
N ILE A 22 23.87 8.69 18.67
CA ILE A 22 23.64 9.94 19.38
C ILE A 22 24.31 9.89 20.75
N GLU A 23 24.13 8.79 21.47
CA GLU A 23 24.79 8.60 22.77
C GLU A 23 26.30 8.63 22.64
N GLU A 24 26.87 7.87 21.70
CA GLU A 24 28.33 7.86 21.47
C GLU A 24 28.86 9.26 21.17
N TYR A 25 28.13 10.04 20.34
CA TYR A 25 28.50 11.41 20.06
C TYR A 25 28.50 12.29 21.34
N PHE A 26 27.44 12.22 22.15
CA PHE A 26 27.33 13.02 23.36
C PHE A 26 28.36 12.60 24.43
N TYR A 27 28.65 11.28 24.55
CA TYR A 27 29.72 10.84 25.45
C TYR A 27 31.09 11.39 25.07
N ASN A 28 31.42 11.32 23.76
CA ASN A 28 32.68 11.86 23.25
C ASN A 28 32.73 13.37 23.40
N LYS A 29 31.64 14.07 23.09
CA LYS A 29 31.58 15.54 23.13
C LYS A 29 31.69 16.10 24.56
N PHE A 30 31.10 15.45 25.51
CA PHE A 30 31.06 15.90 26.91
C PHE A 30 32.12 15.22 27.79
N GLY A 31 32.95 14.37 27.23
CA GLY A 31 34.07 13.74 27.93
C GLY A 31 33.64 12.78 29.04
N LEU A 32 32.47 12.12 28.87
CA LEU A 32 31.96 11.20 29.85
C LEU A 32 32.32 9.76 29.51
N GLU A 33 32.75 9.00 30.52
CA GLU A 33 32.98 7.56 30.33
C GLU A 33 31.68 6.77 30.27
N ARG A 34 31.61 5.88 29.31
CA ARG A 34 30.57 4.87 29.21
C ARG A 34 30.78 3.84 30.31
N ASN A 35 29.92 3.81 31.31
CA ASN A 35 29.98 2.78 32.33
C ASN A 35 28.59 2.14 32.54
N GLU A 36 28.60 0.96 33.11
CA GLU A 36 27.38 0.15 33.38
C GLU A 36 26.34 0.88 34.24
N LYS A 37 26.76 1.83 35.07
CA LYS A 37 25.86 2.58 35.95
C LYS A 37 25.17 3.73 35.24
N THR A 38 25.75 4.29 34.18
CA THR A 38 25.24 5.49 33.51
C THR A 38 24.37 5.18 32.30
N ILE A 39 24.57 4.05 31.60
CA ILE A 39 23.87 3.75 30.35
C ILE A 39 23.24 2.37 30.31
N TYR A 40 24.01 1.35 30.63
CA TYR A 40 23.63 -0.06 30.46
C TYR A 40 23.21 -0.72 31.76
N GLY A 41 23.16 0.02 32.88
CA GLY A 41 22.67 -0.54 34.12
C GLY A 41 21.28 -1.09 33.92
N TRP A 42 21.07 -2.33 34.34
CA TRP A 42 19.76 -2.91 34.43
C TRP A 42 19.08 -2.42 35.69
N TYR A 43 17.81 -2.01 35.61
CA TYR A 43 17.03 -1.71 36.77
C TYR A 43 16.70 -3.01 37.50
N TYR A 44 17.37 -3.24 38.65
CA TYR A 44 17.00 -4.29 39.57
C TYR A 44 16.23 -3.63 40.71
N ASP A 45 14.97 -4.01 40.90
CA ASP A 45 14.33 -3.76 42.19
C ASP A 45 15.06 -4.56 43.27
N ARG A 46 15.92 -3.89 44.01
CA ARG A 46 16.75 -4.52 45.08
C ARG A 46 15.93 -5.16 46.18
N GLN A 47 14.64 -4.82 46.31
CA GLN A 47 13.74 -5.38 47.32
C GLN A 47 13.04 -6.66 46.85
N ASN A 48 12.82 -6.81 45.55
CA ASN A 48 12.18 -7.99 44.96
C ASN A 48 13.17 -8.69 43.99
N ARG A 49 14.11 -9.40 44.53
CA ARG A 49 15.06 -10.18 43.76
C ARG A 49 14.33 -11.08 42.78
N MET A 50 14.54 -10.79 41.46
CA MET A 50 14.30 -11.65 40.32
C MET A 50 12.85 -11.96 39.98
N ARG A 51 12.26 -11.06 39.20
CA ARG A 51 11.46 -11.51 38.08
C ARG A 51 12.22 -11.14 36.81
N VAL A 52 12.56 -12.10 35.99
CA VAL A 52 13.19 -11.96 34.67
C VAL A 52 12.34 -11.04 33.76
N GLU A 53 11.08 -10.88 34.11
CA GLU A 53 10.08 -10.05 33.42
C GLU A 53 10.23 -8.54 33.67
N ASP A 54 11.00 -8.11 34.67
CA ASP A 54 11.18 -6.70 35.08
C ASP A 54 12.59 -6.15 34.79
N GLU A 55 13.43 -6.90 34.09
CA GLU A 55 14.76 -6.43 33.69
C GLU A 55 14.64 -5.40 32.58
N ARG A 56 14.85 -4.12 32.90
CA ARG A 56 14.85 -3.02 31.95
C ARG A 56 16.20 -2.31 31.93
N SER A 57 16.69 -2.04 30.72
CA SER A 57 17.87 -1.22 30.56
C SER A 57 17.55 0.22 30.95
N LEU A 58 18.38 0.85 31.75
CA LEU A 58 18.29 2.28 32.04
C LEU A 58 18.34 3.14 30.76
N GLN A 59 18.92 2.60 29.71
CA GLN A 59 19.01 3.23 28.39
C GLN A 59 17.66 3.54 27.78
N HIS A 60 16.68 2.66 27.99
CA HIS A 60 15.36 2.75 27.35
C HIS A 60 14.23 3.17 28.31
N PHE A 61 14.57 3.84 29.41
CA PHE A 61 13.57 4.38 30.32
C PHE A 61 12.75 5.48 29.65
N THR A 62 11.45 5.51 29.93
CA THR A 62 10.59 6.64 29.61
C THR A 62 10.85 7.80 30.56
N TYR A 63 10.43 9.01 30.19
CA TYR A 63 10.53 10.18 31.09
C TYR A 63 9.80 9.93 32.43
N GLN A 64 8.62 9.33 32.38
CA GLN A 64 7.87 8.95 33.58
C GLN A 64 8.65 7.98 34.47
N GLU A 65 9.29 6.96 33.89
CA GLU A 65 10.10 6.01 34.66
C GLU A 65 11.32 6.69 35.29
N ILE A 66 11.93 7.68 34.64
CA ILE A 66 13.02 8.46 35.21
C ILE A 66 12.53 9.28 36.41
N CYS A 67 11.43 10.03 36.26
CA CYS A 67 10.89 10.86 37.31
C CYS A 67 10.47 10.03 38.53
N THR A 68 9.92 8.85 38.31
CA THR A 68 9.52 7.92 39.36
C THR A 68 10.73 7.31 40.09
N ASN A 69 11.81 7.05 39.36
CA ASN A 69 13.00 6.38 39.87
C ASN A 69 14.22 7.32 39.98
N LYS A 70 13.98 8.64 40.11
CA LYS A 70 15.03 9.65 40.14
C LYS A 70 16.10 9.43 41.19
N HIS A 71 15.77 8.72 42.29
CA HIS A 71 16.73 8.36 43.35
C HIS A 71 17.84 7.37 42.92
N TYR A 72 17.65 6.67 41.76
CA TYR A 72 18.70 5.84 41.17
C TYR A 72 19.59 6.60 40.21
N PHE A 73 19.12 7.80 39.78
CA PHE A 73 19.83 8.68 38.85
C PHE A 73 20.12 9.97 39.65
N ASP A 74 21.24 10.56 39.43
CA ASP A 74 21.48 11.91 39.92
C ASP A 74 20.70 12.92 39.03
N PHE A 75 19.37 12.71 38.97
CA PHE A 75 18.45 13.42 38.13
C PHE A 75 17.56 14.36 38.94
N GLU A 76 17.64 15.64 38.59
CA GLU A 76 16.74 16.67 39.11
C GLU A 76 16.04 17.36 37.98
N GLU A 77 14.71 17.42 38.03
CA GLU A 77 13.92 18.18 37.09
C GLU A 77 14.29 19.66 37.19
N ASN A 78 14.66 20.25 36.04
CA ASN A 78 15.03 21.65 35.93
C ASN A 78 14.28 22.26 34.75
N PRO A 79 13.59 23.43 34.95
CA PRO A 79 12.87 24.10 33.85
C PRO A 79 13.74 24.45 32.65
N ASP A 80 15.04 24.65 32.87
CA ASP A 80 16.00 25.01 31.81
C ASP A 80 16.65 23.77 31.16
N MET A 81 16.22 22.56 31.53
CA MET A 81 16.78 21.33 31.00
C MET A 81 16.43 21.15 29.52
N GLN A 82 17.44 20.94 28.71
CA GLN A 82 17.25 20.53 27.32
C GLN A 82 16.85 19.04 27.28
N ILE A 83 15.70 18.74 26.68
CA ILE A 83 15.26 17.37 26.47
C ILE A 83 15.25 17.06 24.99
N ILE A 84 15.97 16.03 24.59
CA ILE A 84 16.02 15.54 23.21
C ILE A 84 15.48 14.11 23.14
N ILE A 85 14.65 13.82 22.17
CA ILE A 85 14.20 12.46 21.85
C ILE A 85 14.54 12.12 20.41
N SER A 86 15.01 10.90 20.15
CA SER A 86 15.08 10.35 18.81
C SER A 86 13.86 9.51 18.50
N VAL A 87 13.28 9.71 17.30
CA VAL A 87 12.13 8.96 16.81
C VAL A 87 12.39 8.44 15.39
N ARG A 88 11.61 7.45 14.99
CA ARG A 88 11.69 6.84 13.67
C ARG A 88 10.30 6.55 13.13
N ASN A 89 10.15 6.50 11.79
CA ASN A 89 8.92 6.04 11.16
C ASN A 89 8.49 4.70 11.79
N PRO A 90 7.25 4.58 12.32
CA PRO A 90 6.82 3.39 13.05
C PRO A 90 6.93 2.08 12.25
N PHE A 91 6.73 2.12 10.92
CA PHE A 91 6.96 0.95 10.05
C PHE A 91 8.41 0.50 10.09
N ASP A 92 9.34 1.44 9.85
CA ASP A 92 10.77 1.14 9.80
C ASP A 92 11.32 0.78 11.17
N ARG A 93 10.77 1.36 12.24
CA ARG A 93 11.16 1.05 13.62
C ARG A 93 10.82 -0.39 13.97
N LEU A 94 9.56 -0.82 13.77
CA LEU A 94 9.10 -2.17 14.06
C LEU A 94 9.88 -3.21 13.24
N LEU A 95 10.00 -3.01 11.93
CA LEU A 95 10.74 -3.92 11.08
C LEU A 95 12.23 -4.01 11.49
N SER A 96 12.85 -2.87 11.85
CA SER A 96 14.23 -2.86 12.37
C SER A 96 14.38 -3.71 13.65
N ASP A 97 13.35 -3.81 14.47
CA ASP A 97 13.37 -4.63 15.67
C ASP A 97 13.20 -6.10 15.36
N LEU A 98 12.29 -6.45 14.45
CA LEU A 98 12.11 -7.82 13.95
C LEU A 98 13.37 -8.36 13.24
N PHE A 99 14.09 -7.53 12.50
CA PHE A 99 15.38 -7.88 11.91
C PHE A 99 16.46 -8.09 12.98
N TRP A 100 16.52 -7.19 13.96
CA TRP A 100 17.49 -7.29 15.04
C TRP A 100 17.29 -8.57 15.88
N SER A 101 16.04 -8.90 16.17
CA SER A 101 15.66 -10.13 16.89
C SER A 101 15.72 -11.39 16.02
N LYS A 102 16.10 -11.27 14.73
CA LYS A 102 16.17 -12.36 13.74
C LYS A 102 14.83 -13.09 13.51
N LYS A 103 13.71 -12.43 13.77
CA LYS A 103 12.37 -12.98 13.52
C LYS A 103 12.03 -12.94 12.02
N ILE A 104 12.61 -12.00 11.28
CA ILE A 104 12.47 -11.90 9.82
C ILE A 104 13.83 -11.68 9.13
N THR A 105 13.86 -11.99 7.83
CA THR A 105 15.00 -11.73 6.91
C THR A 105 14.50 -11.00 5.67
N VAL A 106 15.41 -10.58 4.81
CA VAL A 106 15.07 -9.92 3.53
C VAL A 106 14.36 -10.87 2.54
N GLU A 107 14.52 -12.18 2.73
CA GLU A 107 13.87 -13.21 1.93
C GLU A 107 12.54 -13.69 2.55
N SER A 108 12.13 -13.14 3.69
CA SER A 108 10.86 -13.53 4.32
C SER A 108 9.69 -13.14 3.44
N ASP A 109 8.77 -14.06 3.19
CA ASP A 109 7.53 -13.76 2.49
C ASP A 109 6.60 -12.88 3.33
N LYS A 110 5.73 -12.10 2.66
CA LYS A 110 4.86 -11.11 3.31
C LYS A 110 3.91 -11.72 4.36
N ASN A 111 3.46 -12.95 4.17
CA ASN A 111 2.56 -13.62 5.11
C ASN A 111 3.32 -14.10 6.36
N ALA A 112 4.59 -14.52 6.19
CA ALA A 112 5.45 -14.79 7.32
C ALA A 112 5.74 -13.52 8.13
N VAL A 113 6.03 -12.41 7.45
CA VAL A 113 6.22 -11.11 8.10
C VAL A 113 4.95 -10.65 8.81
N GLU A 114 3.77 -10.80 8.21
CA GLU A 114 2.48 -10.48 8.84
C GLU A 114 2.29 -11.26 10.15
N ARG A 115 2.56 -12.57 10.14
CA ARG A 115 2.45 -13.40 11.36
C ARG A 115 3.40 -12.93 12.46
N GLU A 116 4.65 -12.58 12.10
CA GLU A 116 5.61 -12.08 13.09
C GLU A 116 5.22 -10.71 13.62
N ILE A 117 4.66 -9.82 12.81
CA ILE A 117 4.11 -8.54 13.25
C ILE A 117 2.92 -8.75 14.20
N TYR A 118 1.99 -9.64 13.85
CA TYR A 118 0.86 -9.97 14.72
C TYR A 118 1.33 -10.52 16.07
N ASN A 119 2.26 -11.48 16.07
CA ASN A 119 2.84 -12.04 17.28
C ASN A 119 3.52 -10.95 18.11
N TYR A 120 4.36 -10.13 17.49
CA TYR A 120 5.06 -9.04 18.15
C TYR A 120 4.11 -8.03 18.78
N LEU A 121 3.07 -7.61 18.08
CA LEU A 121 2.15 -6.58 18.58
C LEU A 121 1.13 -7.10 19.60
N TYR A 122 0.61 -8.32 19.45
CA TYR A 122 -0.58 -8.77 20.18
C TYR A 122 -0.40 -10.03 21.01
N VAL A 123 0.57 -10.90 20.69
CA VAL A 123 0.72 -12.21 21.37
C VAL A 123 1.88 -12.20 22.36
N ASP A 124 3.03 -11.67 21.96
CA ASP A 124 4.25 -11.71 22.79
C ASP A 124 4.11 -10.83 24.03
N ILE A 125 3.73 -11.43 25.15
CA ILE A 125 3.64 -10.78 26.46
C ILE A 125 5.02 -10.39 26.97
N HIS A 126 6.04 -11.17 26.59
CA HIS A 126 7.45 -10.96 26.99
C HIS A 126 8.12 -9.75 26.31
N ASP A 127 7.50 -9.17 25.26
CA ASP A 127 8.02 -7.97 24.59
C ASP A 127 7.81 -6.66 25.37
N LYS A 128 7.42 -6.74 26.65
CA LYS A 128 7.64 -5.61 27.58
C LYS A 128 9.13 -5.42 27.89
N TYR A 129 9.95 -6.34 27.37
CA TYR A 129 11.38 -6.30 27.55
C TYR A 129 11.95 -5.02 26.97
N ASP A 130 12.55 -4.25 27.87
CA ASP A 130 13.33 -3.06 27.54
C ASP A 130 12.61 -1.98 26.72
N ASN A 131 11.28 -1.90 26.80
CA ASN A 131 10.45 -0.89 26.11
C ASN A 131 10.54 -0.89 24.57
N HIS A 132 11.04 -1.96 23.95
CA HIS A 132 11.19 -2.05 22.50
C HIS A 132 9.86 -1.90 21.76
N LYS A 133 8.80 -2.51 22.25
CA LYS A 133 7.46 -2.48 21.66
C LYS A 133 6.67 -1.20 21.99
N LEU A 134 7.10 -0.47 23.04
CA LEU A 134 6.37 0.68 23.50
C LEU A 134 6.26 1.77 22.42
N SER A 135 5.08 2.37 22.25
CA SER A 135 4.87 3.52 21.37
C SER A 135 5.79 4.67 21.74
N GLN A 136 6.38 5.33 20.76
CA GLN A 136 7.42 6.35 20.95
C GLN A 136 6.92 7.56 21.74
N HIS A 137 5.65 7.98 21.50
CA HIS A 137 5.07 9.09 22.25
C HIS A 137 4.99 8.82 23.76
N LYS A 138 4.90 7.56 24.19
CA LYS A 138 4.87 7.21 25.61
C LYS A 138 6.20 7.47 26.33
N PHE A 139 7.29 7.58 25.58
CA PHE A 139 8.58 7.94 26.15
C PHE A 139 8.66 9.39 26.65
N ILE A 140 7.74 10.24 26.19
CA ILE A 140 7.69 11.68 26.49
C ILE A 140 6.44 12.09 27.27
N LEU A 141 5.81 11.15 27.96
CA LEU A 141 4.73 11.46 28.90
C LEU A 141 5.32 11.79 30.29
N ASN A 142 4.75 12.82 30.94
CA ASN A 142 5.03 13.12 32.33
C ASN A 142 4.27 12.17 33.27
N THR A 143 4.44 12.33 34.56
CA THR A 143 3.77 11.50 35.58
C THR A 143 2.25 11.66 35.61
N CYS A 144 1.71 12.70 34.98
CA CYS A 144 0.28 12.93 34.81
C CYS A 144 -0.26 12.34 33.50
N GLY A 145 0.59 11.72 32.65
CA GLY A 145 0.21 11.17 31.35
C GLY A 145 0.11 12.21 30.23
N GLU A 146 0.62 13.42 30.44
CA GLU A 146 0.63 14.50 29.44
C GLU A 146 1.99 14.56 28.73
N LEU A 147 1.98 15.01 27.46
CA LEU A 147 3.22 15.24 26.73
C LEU A 147 4.08 16.33 27.41
N ILE A 148 5.35 16.05 27.64
CA ILE A 148 6.28 17.05 28.18
C ILE A 148 6.46 18.20 27.18
N LYS A 149 6.58 19.41 27.72
CA LYS A 149 6.78 20.63 26.91
C LYS A 149 8.27 20.84 26.62
N ASN A 150 8.55 21.64 25.59
CA ASN A 150 9.92 22.05 25.19
C ASN A 150 10.87 20.90 24.82
N ILE A 151 10.33 19.77 24.35
CA ILE A 151 11.13 18.67 23.85
C ILE A 151 11.64 18.96 22.42
N LYS A 152 12.88 18.58 22.13
CA LYS A 152 13.47 18.59 20.80
C LYS A 152 13.38 17.19 20.20
N VAL A 153 12.66 17.07 19.10
CA VAL A 153 12.48 15.80 18.39
C VAL A 153 13.47 15.73 17.23
N ILE A 154 14.26 14.66 17.18
CA ILE A 154 15.16 14.34 16.05
C ILE A 154 14.68 13.04 15.40
N LYS A 155 14.62 13.03 14.07
CA LYS A 155 14.16 11.89 13.30
C LYS A 155 15.32 11.07 12.78
N THR A 156 15.24 9.75 12.86
CA THR A 156 16.28 8.84 12.30
C THR A 156 16.52 9.10 10.82
N GLU A 157 15.49 9.46 10.08
CA GLU A 157 15.50 9.71 8.65
C GLU A 157 16.31 10.97 8.27
N THR A 158 16.33 11.97 9.18
CA THR A 158 17.02 13.27 8.99
C THR A 158 18.04 13.54 10.09
N LEU A 159 18.55 12.51 10.73
CA LEU A 159 19.31 12.57 11.98
C LEU A 159 20.45 13.58 11.98
N THR A 160 21.31 13.57 10.94
CA THR A 160 22.42 14.51 10.85
C THR A 160 21.94 15.95 10.72
N SER A 161 20.96 16.20 9.86
CA SER A 161 20.38 17.53 9.66
C SER A 161 19.72 18.05 10.93
N ASP A 162 18.96 17.20 11.63
CA ASP A 162 18.26 17.60 12.86
C ASP A 162 19.26 17.91 13.99
N MET A 163 20.33 17.12 14.12
CA MET A 163 21.41 17.38 15.08
C MET A 163 22.13 18.71 14.78
N HIS A 164 22.40 19.00 13.50
CA HIS A 164 22.98 20.29 13.10
C HIS A 164 22.05 21.47 13.42
N GLN A 165 20.74 21.35 13.23
CA GLN A 165 19.77 22.38 13.61
C GLN A 165 19.75 22.65 15.13
N LEU A 166 20.10 21.66 15.94
CA LEU A 166 20.24 21.81 17.38
C LEU A 166 21.60 22.39 17.79
N GLY A 167 22.49 22.72 16.85
CA GLY A 167 23.82 23.29 17.07
C GLY A 167 24.95 22.25 17.22
N TYR A 168 24.67 20.98 16.98
CA TYR A 168 25.66 19.89 17.04
C TYR A 168 26.25 19.61 15.66
N TYR A 169 26.96 20.59 15.10
CA TYR A 169 27.49 20.59 13.72
C TYR A 169 28.53 19.50 13.44
N GLU A 170 29.22 19.00 14.48
CA GLU A 170 30.23 17.94 14.38
C GLU A 170 29.60 16.52 14.35
N PHE A 171 28.27 16.42 14.46
CA PHE A 171 27.60 15.13 14.42
C PHE A 171 27.58 14.57 13.01
N GLU A 172 28.12 13.36 12.85
CA GLU A 172 28.07 12.60 11.61
C GLU A 172 27.45 11.23 11.87
N SER A 173 26.44 10.84 11.06
CA SER A 173 25.70 9.59 11.25
C SER A 173 26.44 8.31 10.82
N HIS A 174 27.75 8.41 10.51
CA HIS A 174 28.54 7.32 9.92
C HIS A 174 28.91 6.17 10.87
N ILE A 175 28.57 6.26 12.13
CA ILE A 175 29.07 5.36 13.18
C ILE A 175 28.27 4.05 13.28
N ASN A 176 27.33 3.78 12.39
CA ASN A 176 26.60 2.53 12.43
C ASN A 176 27.41 1.35 11.87
N LYS A 177 28.22 0.73 12.72
CA LYS A 177 28.97 -0.50 12.42
C LYS A 177 28.11 -1.72 12.02
N ASN A 178 26.78 -1.59 12.13
CA ASN A 178 25.81 -2.65 11.85
C ASN A 178 24.93 -2.35 10.61
N ARG A 179 25.28 -1.36 9.78
CA ARG A 179 24.56 -1.16 8.52
C ARG A 179 24.90 -2.27 7.55
N SER A 180 23.92 -3.10 7.18
CA SER A 180 23.99 -3.86 5.94
C SER A 180 24.26 -2.88 4.79
N GLU A 181 25.20 -3.18 3.92
CA GLU A 181 25.62 -2.33 2.79
C GLU A 181 24.48 -2.03 1.81
N GLN A 182 23.38 -2.76 1.87
CA GLN A 182 22.17 -2.52 1.08
C GLN A 182 21.13 -1.77 1.90
N LYS A 183 20.66 -0.65 1.37
CA LYS A 183 19.51 0.08 1.89
C LYS A 183 18.25 -0.75 1.60
N ILE A 184 17.84 -1.54 2.58
CA ILE A 184 16.65 -2.40 2.47
C ILE A 184 15.42 -1.50 2.48
N ASP A 185 14.61 -1.58 1.43
CA ASP A 185 13.28 -1.00 1.43
C ASP A 185 12.34 -1.93 2.20
N TYR A 186 12.26 -1.72 3.51
CA TYR A 186 11.45 -2.53 4.41
C TYR A 186 9.97 -2.55 4.03
N LYS A 187 9.47 -1.52 3.36
CA LYS A 187 8.06 -1.44 2.92
C LYS A 187 7.70 -2.55 1.95
N LYS A 188 8.66 -3.06 1.18
CA LYS A 188 8.44 -4.21 0.27
C LYS A 188 8.08 -5.51 1.00
N LEU A 189 8.38 -5.62 2.28
CA LEU A 189 8.06 -6.78 3.10
C LEU A 189 6.66 -6.74 3.73
N LEU A 190 5.98 -5.59 3.68
CA LEU A 190 4.67 -5.41 4.28
C LEU A 190 3.55 -5.70 3.28
N ASN A 191 2.50 -6.35 3.76
CA ASN A 191 1.21 -6.43 3.09
C ASN A 191 0.20 -5.46 3.75
N HIS A 192 -1.01 -5.40 3.21
CA HIS A 192 -2.04 -4.49 3.70
C HIS A 192 -2.38 -4.71 5.19
N ASN A 193 -2.50 -5.96 5.63
CA ASN A 193 -2.83 -6.29 7.02
C ASN A 193 -1.71 -5.85 7.97
N SER A 194 -0.46 -6.09 7.58
CA SER A 194 0.72 -5.63 8.32
C SER A 194 0.73 -4.11 8.50
N ILE A 195 0.47 -3.39 7.40
CA ILE A 195 0.38 -1.93 7.41
C ILE A 195 -0.72 -1.46 8.36
N LYS A 196 -1.91 -2.04 8.24
CA LYS A 196 -3.06 -1.72 9.10
C LYS A 196 -2.75 -1.96 10.57
N MET A 197 -2.22 -3.13 10.92
CA MET A 197 -1.85 -3.45 12.31
C MET A 197 -0.86 -2.44 12.90
N ILE A 198 0.17 -2.07 12.14
CA ILE A 198 1.17 -1.09 12.59
C ILE A 198 0.56 0.29 12.75
N GLN A 199 -0.29 0.73 11.82
CA GLN A 199 -0.96 2.02 11.88
C GLN A 199 -1.92 2.13 13.07
N GLU A 200 -2.69 1.08 13.34
CA GLU A 200 -3.62 1.04 14.46
C GLU A 200 -2.87 1.04 15.80
N TYR A 201 -1.83 0.21 15.91
CA TYR A 201 -1.07 0.08 17.15
C TYR A 201 -0.27 1.34 17.52
N TYR A 202 0.35 2.00 16.53
CA TYR A 202 1.18 3.20 16.69
C TYR A 202 0.49 4.49 16.20
N ALA A 203 -0.84 4.55 16.20
CA ALA A 203 -1.61 5.68 15.67
C ALA A 203 -1.17 7.04 16.21
N ASP A 204 -0.93 7.13 17.51
CA ASP A 204 -0.48 8.36 18.16
C ASP A 204 0.95 8.75 17.75
N ASP A 205 1.83 7.79 17.50
CA ASP A 205 3.19 8.07 17.01
C ASP A 205 3.16 8.71 15.63
N PHE A 206 2.33 8.19 14.71
CA PHE A 206 2.14 8.79 13.39
C PHE A 206 1.64 10.24 13.50
N LYS A 207 0.65 10.48 14.38
CA LYS A 207 0.04 11.78 14.57
C LYS A 207 0.98 12.78 15.24
N ILE A 208 1.57 12.41 16.40
CA ILE A 208 2.36 13.32 17.26
C ILE A 208 3.67 13.70 16.58
N PHE A 209 4.34 12.74 15.91
CA PHE A 209 5.62 12.97 15.25
C PHE A 209 5.48 13.33 13.77
N ASN A 210 4.25 13.52 13.28
CA ASN A 210 3.94 13.87 11.90
C ASN A 210 4.65 12.95 10.90
N TYR A 211 4.47 11.63 11.10
CA TYR A 211 4.87 10.63 10.12
C TYR A 211 3.72 10.36 9.15
N PRO A 212 4.02 10.20 7.85
CA PRO A 212 3.00 9.82 6.90
C PRO A 212 2.48 8.41 7.22
N THR A 213 1.17 8.26 7.13
CA THR A 213 0.49 6.96 7.18
C THR A 213 0.47 6.31 5.80
N ASP A 214 1.53 6.49 5.02
CA ASP A 214 1.59 6.03 3.63
C ASP A 214 1.27 4.55 3.54
N GLN A 215 0.10 4.27 3.03
CA GLN A 215 -0.21 2.94 2.57
C GLN A 215 0.67 2.66 1.35
N HIS A 216 1.60 1.71 1.48
CA HIS A 216 2.29 1.20 0.33
C HIS A 216 1.36 0.20 -0.37
N TYR A 217 0.92 0.55 -1.55
CA TYR A 217 0.11 -0.33 -2.38
C TYR A 217 0.99 -0.98 -3.45
N ASN A 218 0.84 -2.28 -3.64
CA ASN A 218 1.54 -2.98 -4.70
C ASN A 218 0.90 -2.73 -6.06
N ALA A 219 -0.42 -2.49 -6.09
CA ALA A 219 -1.18 -2.34 -7.32
C ALA A 219 -2.09 -1.10 -7.32
N THR A 220 -2.23 -0.50 -8.49
CA THR A 220 -3.24 0.52 -8.80
C THR A 220 -4.41 -0.14 -9.55
N ILE A 221 -5.62 0.06 -9.07
CA ILE A 221 -6.84 -0.34 -9.77
C ILE A 221 -7.14 0.67 -10.86
N VAL A 222 -7.44 0.18 -12.05
CA VAL A 222 -7.89 0.98 -13.19
C VAL A 222 -9.32 0.59 -13.53
N THR A 223 -10.18 1.58 -13.72
CA THR A 223 -11.55 1.36 -14.14
C THR A 223 -12.04 2.51 -15.00
N ALA A 224 -13.12 2.29 -15.74
CA ALA A 224 -13.75 3.36 -16.52
C ALA A 224 -15.26 3.27 -16.48
N PHE A 225 -15.90 4.44 -16.60
CA PHE A 225 -17.33 4.55 -16.74
C PHE A 225 -17.68 5.67 -17.74
N ILE A 226 -18.31 5.29 -18.84
CA ILE A 226 -18.85 6.22 -19.86
C ILE A 226 -20.37 6.00 -19.91
N SER A 227 -21.12 7.02 -19.60
CA SER A 227 -22.59 6.97 -19.62
C SER A 227 -23.15 6.95 -21.05
N ASN A 228 -24.40 6.53 -21.18
CA ASN A 228 -25.19 6.60 -22.43
C ASN A 228 -24.58 5.81 -23.62
N ILE A 229 -23.86 4.71 -23.34
CA ILE A 229 -23.27 3.86 -24.40
C ILE A 229 -24.10 2.64 -24.74
N ASN A 230 -25.08 2.29 -23.92
CA ASN A 230 -26.00 1.18 -24.15
C ASN A 230 -27.43 1.52 -23.70
N ASN A 231 -28.38 0.75 -24.20
CA ASN A 231 -29.81 0.90 -23.88
C ASN A 231 -30.30 -0.14 -22.86
N ASN A 232 -29.43 -0.63 -21.98
CA ASN A 232 -29.79 -1.67 -21.03
C ASN A 232 -30.82 -1.16 -20.00
N LYS A 233 -32.08 -1.57 -20.17
CA LYS A 233 -33.20 -1.19 -19.31
C LYS A 233 -33.12 -1.76 -17.88
N ASN A 234 -32.35 -2.85 -17.70
CA ASN A 234 -32.24 -3.53 -16.41
C ASN A 234 -31.18 -2.90 -15.49
N ARG A 235 -30.32 -2.03 -16.00
CA ARG A 235 -29.28 -1.32 -15.25
C ARG A 235 -29.23 0.11 -15.72
N ASN A 236 -29.99 0.97 -15.03
CA ASN A 236 -29.98 2.39 -15.29
C ASN A 236 -28.68 3.07 -14.78
N LEU A 237 -28.50 4.32 -15.10
CA LEU A 237 -27.32 5.10 -14.71
C LEU A 237 -27.07 5.06 -13.19
N ASP A 238 -28.11 5.30 -12.39
CA ASP A 238 -27.99 5.36 -10.93
C ASP A 238 -27.51 4.02 -10.36
N THR A 239 -28.00 2.90 -10.88
CA THR A 239 -27.54 1.57 -10.46
C THR A 239 -26.04 1.35 -10.73
N TYR A 240 -25.57 1.78 -11.92
CA TYR A 240 -24.13 1.67 -12.23
C TYR A 240 -23.28 2.58 -11.35
N ILE A 241 -23.76 3.80 -11.08
CA ILE A 241 -23.07 4.73 -10.18
C ILE A 241 -22.98 4.16 -8.76
N GLU A 242 -24.07 3.59 -8.25
CA GLU A 242 -24.04 2.95 -6.92
C GLU A 242 -23.05 1.77 -6.86
N TYR A 243 -23.00 0.93 -7.89
CA TYR A 243 -22.01 -0.14 -7.97
C TYR A 243 -20.57 0.41 -7.99
N GLY A 244 -20.34 1.47 -8.77
CA GLY A 244 -19.04 2.15 -8.81
C GLY A 244 -18.64 2.75 -7.46
N LYS A 245 -19.57 3.41 -6.75
CA LYS A 245 -19.31 3.94 -5.41
C LYS A 245 -18.85 2.84 -4.44
N LYS A 246 -19.41 1.62 -4.54
CA LYS A 246 -18.96 0.48 -3.74
C LYS A 246 -17.50 0.10 -4.04
N LEU A 247 -17.11 0.03 -5.31
CA LEU A 247 -15.72 -0.18 -5.70
C LEU A 247 -14.81 0.95 -5.20
N LEU A 248 -15.25 2.20 -5.33
CA LEU A 248 -14.46 3.37 -4.94
C LEU A 248 -14.27 3.49 -3.42
N SER A 249 -15.17 2.93 -2.62
CA SER A 249 -15.06 2.93 -1.16
C SER A 249 -13.95 2.03 -0.62
N VAL A 250 -13.43 1.09 -1.41
CA VAL A 250 -12.28 0.26 -1.00
C VAL A 250 -11.02 1.14 -0.95
N PRO A 251 -10.16 1.06 0.07
CA PRO A 251 -9.09 2.02 0.30
C PRO A 251 -7.80 1.78 -0.54
N ASN A 252 -7.91 1.23 -1.73
CA ASN A 252 -6.78 1.03 -2.65
C ASN A 252 -6.60 2.20 -3.62
N PRO A 253 -5.41 2.44 -4.17
CA PRO A 253 -5.19 3.41 -5.24
C PRO A 253 -6.04 3.08 -6.46
N LYS A 254 -6.73 4.09 -6.98
CA LYS A 254 -7.58 3.95 -8.18
C LYS A 254 -7.36 5.08 -9.16
N ILE A 255 -7.35 4.75 -10.44
CA ILE A 255 -7.49 5.69 -11.54
C ILE A 255 -8.80 5.37 -12.26
N VAL A 256 -9.71 6.33 -12.28
CA VAL A 256 -11.06 6.20 -12.83
C VAL A 256 -11.19 7.09 -14.04
N PHE A 257 -11.33 6.52 -15.22
CA PHE A 257 -11.69 7.27 -16.43
C PHE A 257 -13.21 7.39 -16.50
N ILE A 258 -13.71 8.62 -16.49
CA ILE A 258 -15.14 8.87 -16.36
C ILE A 258 -15.57 10.03 -17.25
N ASP A 259 -16.77 9.94 -17.85
CA ASP A 259 -17.28 11.04 -18.64
C ASP A 259 -17.61 12.28 -17.79
N ALA A 260 -17.57 13.46 -18.44
CA ALA A 260 -17.77 14.74 -17.75
C ALA A 260 -19.15 14.85 -17.07
N TYR A 261 -20.20 14.29 -17.67
CA TYR A 261 -21.54 14.32 -17.10
C TYR A 261 -21.59 13.52 -15.80
N SER A 262 -21.13 12.26 -15.82
CA SER A 262 -21.13 11.38 -14.65
C SER A 262 -20.23 11.91 -13.53
N TYR A 263 -19.06 12.45 -13.88
CA TYR A 263 -18.17 13.06 -12.88
C TYR A 263 -18.83 14.26 -12.19
N ASN A 264 -19.35 15.22 -12.97
CA ASN A 264 -19.94 16.44 -12.41
C ASN A 264 -21.19 16.17 -11.56
N MET A 265 -22.02 15.19 -11.96
CA MET A 265 -23.28 14.90 -11.28
C MET A 265 -23.10 14.07 -10.00
N PHE A 266 -22.13 13.17 -9.95
CA PHE A 266 -22.10 12.16 -8.88
C PHE A 266 -20.85 12.15 -8.02
N PHE A 267 -19.74 12.76 -8.47
CA PHE A 267 -18.45 12.63 -7.78
C PHE A 267 -17.77 13.96 -7.47
N LYS A 268 -17.96 15.00 -8.25
CA LYS A 268 -17.23 16.26 -8.13
C LYS A 268 -17.31 16.89 -6.75
N GLU A 269 -18.50 16.96 -6.18
CA GLU A 269 -18.73 17.58 -4.86
C GLU A 269 -18.24 16.69 -3.69
N ASN A 270 -18.10 15.38 -3.93
CA ASN A 270 -17.72 14.40 -2.93
C ASN A 270 -16.38 13.73 -3.25
N ALA A 271 -15.56 14.31 -4.12
CA ALA A 271 -14.28 13.71 -4.53
C ALA A 271 -13.36 13.46 -3.33
N ASP A 272 -13.40 14.30 -2.32
CA ASP A 272 -12.63 14.16 -1.07
C ASP A 272 -13.02 12.92 -0.24
N CYS A 273 -14.21 12.36 -0.47
CA CYS A 273 -14.63 11.10 0.14
C CYS A 273 -13.85 9.89 -0.41
N TYR A 274 -13.11 10.07 -1.52
CA TYR A 274 -12.33 9.03 -2.19
C TYR A 274 -10.84 9.41 -2.26
N PRO A 275 -10.14 9.53 -1.13
CA PRO A 275 -8.78 10.11 -1.06
C PRO A 275 -7.72 9.30 -1.83
N THR A 276 -7.96 8.02 -2.08
CA THR A 276 -7.09 7.14 -2.86
C THR A 276 -7.51 7.02 -4.33
N THR A 277 -8.45 7.85 -4.79
CA THR A 277 -8.98 7.79 -6.15
C THR A 277 -8.57 9.03 -6.95
N THR A 278 -8.09 8.81 -8.16
CA THR A 278 -7.86 9.86 -9.15
C THR A 278 -8.89 9.74 -10.25
N PHE A 279 -9.72 10.77 -10.40
CA PHE A 279 -10.66 10.85 -11.51
C PHE A 279 -9.98 11.51 -12.71
N VAL A 280 -10.09 10.88 -13.87
CA VAL A 280 -9.63 11.39 -15.17
C VAL A 280 -10.86 11.59 -16.04
N VAL A 281 -11.25 12.85 -16.20
CA VAL A 281 -12.39 13.18 -17.06
C VAL A 281 -12.01 12.93 -18.51
N THR A 282 -12.80 12.11 -19.19
CA THR A 282 -12.59 11.71 -20.59
C THR A 282 -13.93 11.75 -21.34
N GLN A 283 -13.86 11.69 -22.65
CA GLN A 283 -15.05 11.62 -23.49
C GLN A 283 -14.97 10.35 -24.33
N LYS A 284 -16.13 9.89 -24.83
CA LYS A 284 -16.12 8.71 -25.71
C LYS A 284 -15.34 8.94 -26.99
N GLU A 285 -15.32 10.18 -27.48
CA GLU A 285 -14.58 10.61 -28.65
C GLU A 285 -13.05 10.53 -28.47
N ASP A 286 -12.55 10.51 -27.22
CA ASP A 286 -11.13 10.32 -26.88
C ASP A 286 -10.66 8.86 -27.07
N ILE A 287 -11.60 7.95 -27.28
CA ILE A 287 -11.31 6.54 -27.59
C ILE A 287 -10.79 6.45 -29.02
N TYR A 288 -9.58 5.95 -29.19
CA TYR A 288 -8.90 5.89 -30.51
C TYR A 288 -9.72 5.15 -31.59
N LEU A 289 -10.63 4.27 -31.19
CA LEU A 289 -11.46 3.48 -32.10
C LEU A 289 -12.45 4.32 -32.89
N TYR A 290 -12.83 5.50 -32.41
CA TYR A 290 -13.68 6.41 -33.17
C TYR A 290 -13.05 6.89 -34.48
N ASN A 291 -11.70 6.87 -34.58
CA ASN A 291 -11.00 7.14 -35.83
C ASN A 291 -11.22 6.07 -36.90
N TYR A 292 -11.74 4.91 -36.52
CA TYR A 292 -12.03 3.79 -37.44
C TYR A 292 -13.53 3.55 -37.64
N LYS A 293 -14.39 4.43 -37.08
CA LYS A 293 -15.84 4.23 -37.12
C LYS A 293 -16.39 4.14 -38.55
N ASP A 294 -15.88 4.95 -39.46
CA ASP A 294 -16.31 4.98 -40.85
C ASP A 294 -15.85 3.75 -41.66
N GLU A 295 -14.91 2.97 -41.12
CA GLU A 295 -14.49 1.70 -41.73
C GLU A 295 -15.43 0.53 -41.41
N LEU A 296 -16.36 0.69 -40.47
CA LEU A 296 -17.33 -0.34 -40.04
C LEU A 296 -18.57 -0.30 -40.95
N THR A 297 -18.56 -1.05 -42.03
CA THR A 297 -19.66 -1.08 -43.01
C THR A 297 -20.67 -2.20 -42.74
N ASP A 298 -20.22 -3.33 -42.17
CA ASP A 298 -21.02 -4.52 -41.92
C ASP A 298 -21.04 -4.87 -40.47
N PHE A 299 -21.48 -3.89 -39.64
CA PHE A 299 -21.57 -4.11 -38.20
C PHE A 299 -22.70 -5.06 -37.87
N TYR A 300 -22.36 -6.31 -37.67
CA TYR A 300 -23.29 -7.35 -37.19
C TYR A 300 -22.61 -8.24 -36.16
N ILE A 301 -23.19 -8.33 -34.97
CA ILE A 301 -22.76 -9.24 -33.90
C ILE A 301 -23.93 -10.10 -33.51
N ASN A 302 -23.82 -11.40 -33.69
CA ASN A 302 -24.82 -12.35 -33.28
C ASN A 302 -24.59 -12.84 -31.84
N THR A 303 -24.61 -11.93 -30.88
CA THR A 303 -24.38 -12.27 -29.46
C THR A 303 -25.66 -12.65 -28.73
N GLY A 304 -26.82 -12.41 -29.33
CA GLY A 304 -28.12 -12.54 -28.66
C GLY A 304 -28.40 -11.48 -27.58
N ASN A 305 -27.61 -10.39 -27.55
CA ASN A 305 -27.80 -9.27 -26.61
C ASN A 305 -27.84 -7.92 -27.35
N PRO A 306 -28.90 -7.66 -28.14
CA PRO A 306 -29.01 -6.44 -28.96
C PRO A 306 -28.99 -5.14 -28.16
N GLU A 307 -29.35 -5.19 -26.85
CA GLU A 307 -29.34 -4.02 -26.00
C GLU A 307 -27.91 -3.52 -25.66
N LYS A 308 -26.93 -4.43 -25.73
CA LYS A 308 -25.52 -4.15 -25.45
C LYS A 308 -24.68 -4.00 -26.70
N ASP A 309 -25.07 -4.66 -27.81
CA ASP A 309 -24.24 -4.76 -29.01
C ASP A 309 -24.33 -3.49 -29.88
N SER A 310 -23.95 -2.34 -29.30
CA SER A 310 -23.77 -1.08 -30.03
C SER A 310 -22.28 -0.83 -30.31
N ILE A 311 -21.99 -0.09 -31.39
CA ILE A 311 -20.60 0.33 -31.71
C ILE A 311 -19.97 1.04 -30.52
N ASP A 312 -20.70 2.00 -29.93
CA ASP A 312 -20.21 2.79 -28.80
C ASP A 312 -19.86 1.87 -27.59
N TYR A 313 -20.71 0.88 -27.29
CA TYR A 313 -20.44 -0.07 -26.21
C TYR A 313 -19.18 -0.90 -26.49
N LEU A 314 -19.05 -1.45 -27.69
CA LEU A 314 -17.89 -2.26 -28.07
C LEU A 314 -16.59 -1.44 -28.10
N PHE A 315 -16.66 -0.18 -28.53
CA PHE A 315 -15.50 0.72 -28.47
C PHE A 315 -15.04 0.95 -27.04
N VAL A 316 -15.97 1.15 -26.12
CA VAL A 316 -15.66 1.29 -24.68
C VAL A 316 -15.05 -0.01 -24.13
N GLN A 317 -15.65 -1.19 -24.44
CA GLN A 317 -15.11 -2.47 -23.97
C GLN A 317 -13.70 -2.75 -24.54
N CYS A 318 -13.50 -2.49 -25.80
CA CYS A 318 -12.20 -2.67 -26.47
C CYS A 318 -11.13 -1.65 -26.04
N ASN A 319 -11.50 -0.57 -25.35
CA ASN A 319 -10.56 0.46 -24.91
C ASN A 319 -9.96 0.19 -23.50
N LYS A 320 -10.36 -0.87 -22.83
CA LYS A 320 -9.90 -1.18 -21.44
C LYS A 320 -8.38 -1.18 -21.33
N THR A 321 -7.68 -1.82 -22.25
CA THR A 321 -6.23 -1.90 -22.25
C THR A 321 -5.55 -0.55 -22.51
N GLU A 322 -6.15 0.33 -23.30
CA GLU A 322 -5.62 1.69 -23.53
C GLU A 322 -5.78 2.57 -22.26
N TRP A 323 -6.86 2.42 -21.50
CA TRP A 323 -7.00 3.09 -20.21
C TRP A 323 -5.98 2.58 -19.19
N VAL A 324 -5.69 1.28 -19.19
CA VAL A 324 -4.61 0.72 -18.36
C VAL A 324 -3.26 1.34 -18.78
N THR A 325 -2.97 1.44 -20.08
CA THR A 325 -1.75 2.10 -20.58
C THR A 325 -1.65 3.54 -20.10
N LYS A 326 -2.73 4.34 -20.23
CA LYS A 326 -2.76 5.73 -19.74
C LYS A 326 -2.55 5.81 -18.23
N ALA A 327 -3.08 4.87 -17.47
CA ALA A 327 -2.89 4.80 -16.03
C ALA A 327 -1.43 4.46 -15.65
N ILE A 328 -0.78 3.58 -16.41
CA ILE A 328 0.64 3.24 -16.27
C ILE A 328 1.51 4.47 -16.57
N ASP A 329 1.23 5.21 -17.64
CA ASP A 329 1.97 6.42 -18.00
C ASP A 329 1.87 7.50 -16.91
N MET A 330 0.71 7.62 -16.27
CA MET A 330 0.51 8.52 -15.13
C MET A 330 1.25 8.04 -13.88
N ASN A 331 1.22 6.77 -13.59
CA ASN A 331 1.70 6.05 -12.40
C ASN A 331 1.71 6.90 -11.12
N LYS A 332 0.59 7.57 -10.85
CA LYS A 332 0.44 8.56 -9.77
C LYS A 332 0.79 7.99 -8.39
N TYR A 333 0.50 6.72 -8.19
CA TYR A 333 0.68 6.03 -6.91
C TYR A 333 1.99 5.24 -6.81
N LYS A 334 2.83 5.28 -7.86
CA LYS A 334 4.14 4.60 -7.92
C LYS A 334 4.06 3.11 -7.61
N THR A 335 3.03 2.45 -8.15
CA THR A 335 2.81 1.02 -7.99
C THR A 335 3.51 0.23 -9.10
N GLU A 336 3.84 -1.05 -8.81
CA GLU A 336 4.52 -1.94 -9.76
C GLU A 336 3.51 -2.76 -10.60
N GLN A 337 2.26 -2.82 -10.14
CA GLN A 337 1.18 -3.58 -10.75
C GLN A 337 -0.01 -2.68 -11.07
N PHE A 338 -0.75 -3.06 -12.10
CA PHE A 338 -2.03 -2.45 -12.43
C PHE A 338 -3.09 -3.52 -12.64
N ILE A 339 -4.30 -3.28 -12.15
CA ILE A 339 -5.41 -4.23 -12.23
C ILE A 339 -6.62 -3.52 -12.78
N TRP A 340 -7.10 -3.97 -13.94
CA TRP A 340 -8.41 -3.57 -14.44
C TRP A 340 -9.51 -4.24 -13.63
N ILE A 341 -10.48 -3.46 -13.17
CA ILE A 341 -11.71 -3.95 -12.58
C ILE A 341 -12.87 -3.16 -13.19
N ASP A 342 -13.87 -3.83 -13.73
CA ASP A 342 -15.05 -3.14 -14.29
C ASP A 342 -15.74 -2.29 -13.22
N PHE A 343 -16.10 -1.06 -13.55
CA PHE A 343 -16.74 -0.09 -12.64
C PHE A 343 -18.00 -0.65 -11.97
N GLY A 344 -18.76 -1.47 -12.69
CA GLY A 344 -19.96 -2.11 -12.18
C GLY A 344 -19.76 -3.47 -11.55
N ILE A 345 -18.56 -3.87 -11.15
CA ILE A 345 -18.21 -5.23 -10.66
C ILE A 345 -19.11 -5.70 -9.50
N TYR A 346 -19.62 -4.77 -8.71
CA TYR A 346 -20.45 -5.07 -7.54
C TYR A 346 -21.69 -5.91 -7.85
N HIS A 347 -22.22 -5.84 -9.07
CA HIS A 347 -23.39 -6.67 -9.45
C HIS A 347 -23.13 -8.18 -9.39
N MET A 348 -21.88 -8.62 -9.45
CA MET A 348 -21.49 -10.03 -9.32
C MET A 348 -21.21 -10.41 -7.88
N ILE A 349 -20.95 -9.45 -7.03
CA ILE A 349 -20.48 -9.65 -5.65
C ILE A 349 -21.65 -9.53 -4.68
N ASN A 350 -22.41 -8.42 -4.74
CA ASN A 350 -23.58 -8.07 -3.91
C ASN A 350 -23.33 -8.12 -2.38
N ASP A 351 -22.07 -7.97 -1.95
CA ASP A 351 -21.65 -7.95 -0.56
C ASP A 351 -20.45 -7.03 -0.39
N ASP A 352 -20.54 -6.05 0.51
CA ASP A 352 -19.54 -5.01 0.71
C ASP A 352 -18.25 -5.58 1.33
N ALA A 353 -18.36 -6.53 2.27
CA ALA A 353 -17.20 -7.15 2.91
C ALA A 353 -16.46 -8.05 1.92
N VAL A 354 -17.19 -8.84 1.15
CA VAL A 354 -16.65 -9.71 0.10
C VAL A 354 -15.92 -8.88 -0.98
N LEU A 355 -16.52 -7.77 -1.44
CA LEU A 355 -15.88 -6.86 -2.38
C LEU A 355 -14.56 -6.31 -1.80
N ARG A 356 -14.65 -5.76 -0.58
CA ARG A 356 -13.49 -5.15 0.08
C ARG A 356 -12.34 -6.14 0.25
N ASP A 357 -12.63 -7.29 0.86
CA ASP A 357 -11.62 -8.31 1.16
C ASP A 357 -11.02 -8.92 -0.12
N GLY A 358 -11.84 -9.15 -1.14
CA GLY A 358 -11.39 -9.64 -2.44
C GLY A 358 -10.44 -8.66 -3.12
N VAL A 359 -10.82 -7.38 -3.19
CA VAL A 359 -9.98 -6.33 -3.80
C VAL A 359 -8.66 -6.14 -3.03
N LEU A 360 -8.69 -6.16 -1.70
CA LEU A 360 -7.49 -6.05 -0.89
C LEU A 360 -6.53 -7.21 -1.14
N LYS A 361 -7.03 -8.44 -1.19
CA LYS A 361 -6.21 -9.63 -1.50
C LYS A 361 -5.60 -9.60 -2.89
N MET A 362 -6.38 -9.18 -3.90
CA MET A 362 -5.88 -9.04 -5.28
C MET A 362 -4.69 -8.07 -5.36
N THR A 363 -4.81 -6.91 -4.71
CA THR A 363 -3.81 -5.85 -4.80
C THR A 363 -2.54 -6.13 -4.00
N ASP A 364 -2.54 -7.15 -3.15
CA ASP A 364 -1.33 -7.62 -2.45
C ASP A 364 -0.50 -8.62 -3.27
N LYS A 365 -1.09 -9.22 -4.29
CA LYS A 365 -0.39 -10.19 -5.15
C LYS A 365 0.45 -9.48 -6.21
N LEU A 366 1.57 -10.11 -6.57
CA LEU A 366 2.48 -9.65 -7.62
C LEU A 366 2.57 -10.72 -8.70
N TYR A 367 2.38 -10.31 -9.94
CA TYR A 367 2.47 -11.19 -11.12
C TYR A 367 3.49 -10.63 -12.10
N ASP A 368 4.39 -11.49 -12.58
CA ASP A 368 5.38 -11.14 -13.60
C ASP A 368 4.84 -11.27 -15.04
N CYS A 369 3.56 -11.62 -15.18
CA CYS A 369 2.88 -11.88 -16.45
C CYS A 369 1.48 -11.25 -16.46
N LEU A 370 0.80 -11.33 -17.61
CA LEU A 370 -0.62 -11.01 -17.69
C LEU A 370 -1.43 -12.07 -16.95
N HIS A 371 -2.12 -11.65 -15.89
CA HIS A 371 -3.04 -12.48 -15.14
C HIS A 371 -4.49 -12.06 -15.42
N ILE A 372 -5.32 -13.01 -15.89
CA ILE A 372 -6.65 -12.71 -16.41
C ILE A 372 -7.68 -13.74 -16.00
N ALA A 373 -8.90 -13.27 -15.69
CA ALA A 373 -10.01 -14.16 -15.35
C ALA A 373 -10.48 -14.97 -16.56
N SER A 374 -10.60 -16.27 -16.38
CA SER A 374 -11.18 -17.18 -17.36
C SER A 374 -12.53 -17.75 -16.87
N CYS A 375 -13.53 -17.72 -17.73
CA CYS A 375 -14.83 -18.35 -17.44
C CYS A 375 -14.79 -19.87 -17.63
N LYS A 376 -13.70 -20.44 -18.13
CA LYS A 376 -13.56 -21.86 -18.47
C LYS A 376 -12.26 -22.44 -17.92
N TYR A 377 -12.26 -23.74 -17.72
CA TYR A 377 -11.06 -24.45 -17.27
C TYR A 377 -9.96 -24.44 -18.32
N LYS A 378 -8.71 -24.46 -17.87
CA LYS A 378 -7.51 -24.53 -18.72
C LYS A 378 -7.61 -25.74 -19.69
N GLY A 379 -7.36 -25.49 -20.97
CA GLY A 379 -7.41 -26.52 -22.01
C GLY A 379 -8.76 -26.72 -22.72
N TYR A 380 -9.78 -25.94 -22.35
CA TYR A 380 -11.04 -25.96 -23.07
C TYR A 380 -10.86 -25.26 -24.43
N SER A 381 -10.73 -26.04 -25.50
CA SER A 381 -10.72 -25.50 -26.88
C SER A 381 -12.14 -25.35 -27.38
N VAL A 382 -12.49 -24.17 -27.86
CA VAL A 382 -13.77 -23.92 -28.48
C VAL A 382 -13.56 -23.84 -29.99
N ASN A 383 -14.24 -24.71 -30.71
CA ASN A 383 -14.19 -24.73 -32.18
C ASN A 383 -15.28 -23.81 -32.79
N TYR A 384 -15.46 -22.62 -32.18
CA TYR A 384 -16.46 -21.65 -32.62
C TYR A 384 -15.84 -20.61 -33.54
N ASN A 385 -16.66 -20.11 -34.47
CA ASN A 385 -16.32 -18.91 -35.21
C ASN A 385 -16.38 -17.69 -34.32
N VAL A 386 -15.24 -17.24 -33.86
CA VAL A 386 -15.12 -16.09 -32.90
C VAL A 386 -15.68 -14.79 -33.49
N TYR A 387 -15.91 -14.73 -34.78
CA TYR A 387 -16.49 -13.57 -35.45
C TYR A 387 -18.03 -13.56 -35.44
N GLU A 388 -18.64 -14.68 -35.06
CA GLU A 388 -20.10 -14.84 -35.08
C GLU A 388 -20.70 -14.95 -33.69
N ILE A 389 -19.93 -15.45 -32.70
CA ILE A 389 -20.43 -15.66 -31.35
C ILE A 389 -19.40 -15.22 -30.30
N VAL A 390 -19.88 -14.81 -29.13
CA VAL A 390 -19.03 -14.53 -27.96
C VAL A 390 -18.53 -15.83 -27.34
N THR A 391 -17.20 -15.98 -27.23
CA THR A 391 -16.60 -17.26 -26.79
C THR A 391 -16.67 -17.50 -25.30
N TRP A 392 -16.81 -16.44 -24.50
CA TRP A 392 -16.79 -16.50 -23.02
C TRP A 392 -15.61 -17.33 -22.48
N THR A 393 -14.48 -17.27 -23.16
CA THR A 393 -13.25 -17.90 -22.66
C THR A 393 -12.67 -17.07 -21.53
N PHE A 394 -12.62 -15.76 -21.71
CA PHE A 394 -12.19 -14.81 -20.69
C PHE A 394 -13.35 -14.03 -20.13
N SER A 395 -13.21 -13.56 -18.89
CA SER A 395 -14.05 -12.51 -18.33
C SER A 395 -13.38 -11.16 -18.60
N GLY A 396 -14.11 -10.25 -19.24
CA GLY A 396 -13.63 -8.88 -19.47
C GLY A 396 -13.58 -8.02 -18.20
N SER A 397 -14.08 -8.56 -17.07
CA SER A 397 -14.30 -7.76 -15.87
C SER A 397 -13.04 -7.54 -15.04
N VAL A 398 -12.06 -8.45 -15.10
CA VAL A 398 -10.82 -8.37 -14.30
C VAL A 398 -9.63 -8.92 -15.08
N PHE A 399 -8.57 -8.16 -15.13
CA PHE A 399 -7.22 -8.58 -15.56
C PHE A 399 -6.17 -7.65 -14.95
N GLY A 400 -4.94 -8.13 -14.83
CA GLY A 400 -3.86 -7.32 -14.28
C GLY A 400 -2.49 -7.94 -14.54
N GLY A 401 -1.46 -7.35 -13.94
CA GLY A 401 -0.09 -7.80 -14.07
C GLY A 401 0.92 -6.65 -13.87
N ASN A 402 2.19 -6.93 -14.15
CA ASN A 402 3.22 -5.91 -14.15
C ASN A 402 3.12 -4.97 -15.36
N ILE A 403 3.82 -3.86 -15.30
CA ILE A 403 3.81 -2.80 -16.33
C ILE A 403 4.12 -3.39 -17.71
N ASP A 404 5.20 -4.16 -17.85
CA ASP A 404 5.66 -4.66 -19.14
C ASP A 404 4.65 -5.61 -19.81
N SER A 405 4.06 -6.52 -19.03
CA SER A 405 3.06 -7.45 -19.54
C SER A 405 1.79 -6.74 -19.99
N LEU A 406 1.34 -5.72 -19.24
CA LEU A 406 0.15 -4.95 -19.57
C LEU A 406 0.33 -4.07 -20.81
N LEU A 407 1.49 -3.41 -20.96
CA LEU A 407 1.81 -2.64 -22.17
C LEU A 407 1.88 -3.54 -23.41
N LYS A 408 2.48 -4.72 -23.27
CA LYS A 408 2.53 -5.73 -24.35
C LYS A 408 1.12 -6.23 -24.70
N PHE A 409 0.28 -6.49 -23.71
CA PHE A 409 -1.11 -6.88 -23.91
C PHE A 409 -1.91 -5.80 -24.62
N ALA A 410 -1.76 -4.54 -24.24
CA ALA A 410 -2.41 -3.41 -24.89
C ALA A 410 -1.98 -3.29 -26.37
N SER A 411 -0.69 -3.44 -26.65
CA SER A 411 -0.16 -3.43 -28.03
C SER A 411 -0.76 -4.55 -28.87
N TYR A 412 -0.82 -5.78 -28.36
CA TYR A 412 -1.44 -6.91 -29.07
C TYR A 412 -2.94 -6.68 -29.30
N THR A 413 -3.66 -6.19 -28.26
CA THR A 413 -5.09 -5.92 -28.34
C THR A 413 -5.39 -4.87 -29.41
N LYS A 414 -4.68 -3.75 -29.38
CA LYS A 414 -4.82 -2.68 -30.37
C LYS A 414 -4.56 -3.17 -31.80
N SER A 415 -3.48 -3.91 -32.00
CA SER A 415 -3.12 -4.45 -33.30
C SER A 415 -4.18 -5.42 -33.85
N GLU A 416 -4.70 -6.33 -33.02
CA GLU A 416 -5.70 -7.31 -33.42
C GLU A 416 -7.06 -6.67 -33.71
N ILE A 417 -7.44 -5.62 -32.93
CA ILE A 417 -8.67 -4.85 -33.18
C ILE A 417 -8.58 -4.14 -34.53
N ILE A 418 -7.51 -3.38 -34.78
CA ILE A 418 -7.34 -2.65 -36.04
C ILE A 418 -7.33 -3.63 -37.24
N LYS A 419 -6.65 -4.75 -37.07
CA LYS A 419 -6.65 -5.82 -38.10
C LYS A 419 -8.07 -6.33 -38.37
N THR A 420 -8.84 -6.62 -37.30
CA THR A 420 -10.21 -7.11 -37.46
C THR A 420 -11.09 -6.08 -38.16
N ILE A 421 -11.00 -4.80 -37.81
CA ILE A 421 -11.75 -3.74 -38.47
C ILE A 421 -11.41 -3.67 -39.96
N ARG A 422 -10.14 -3.66 -40.31
CA ARG A 422 -9.69 -3.55 -41.73
C ARG A 422 -10.06 -4.74 -42.57
N GLU A 423 -9.87 -5.96 -42.04
CA GLU A 423 -10.12 -7.22 -42.78
C GLU A 423 -11.59 -7.61 -42.81
N ARG A 424 -12.36 -7.28 -41.76
CA ARG A 424 -13.74 -7.74 -41.58
C ARG A 424 -14.78 -6.62 -41.68
N LYS A 425 -14.35 -5.36 -41.70
CA LYS A 425 -15.25 -4.20 -41.65
C LYS A 425 -16.25 -4.22 -40.48
N SER A 426 -15.85 -4.90 -39.42
CA SER A 426 -16.67 -5.13 -38.22
C SER A 426 -15.82 -5.09 -36.95
N ILE A 427 -16.48 -5.03 -35.82
CA ILE A 427 -15.86 -5.11 -34.48
C ILE A 427 -16.60 -6.15 -33.65
N MET A 428 -15.94 -6.71 -32.66
CA MET A 428 -16.50 -7.71 -31.76
C MET A 428 -16.11 -7.42 -30.32
N TRP A 429 -16.66 -8.19 -29.38
CA TRP A 429 -16.34 -8.09 -27.96
C TRP A 429 -14.84 -8.23 -27.71
N GLU A 430 -14.32 -7.47 -26.74
CA GLU A 430 -12.91 -7.48 -26.36
C GLU A 430 -12.40 -8.87 -26.01
N ILE A 431 -13.22 -9.68 -25.35
CA ILE A 431 -12.86 -11.05 -24.94
C ILE A 431 -12.65 -11.99 -26.13
N ASN A 432 -13.31 -11.75 -27.26
CA ASN A 432 -13.05 -12.48 -28.50
C ASN A 432 -11.73 -12.06 -29.16
N ILE A 433 -11.41 -10.77 -29.13
CA ILE A 433 -10.09 -10.24 -29.52
C ILE A 433 -9.00 -10.88 -28.68
N TRP A 434 -9.16 -10.91 -27.34
CA TRP A 434 -8.21 -11.52 -26.43
C TRP A 434 -8.05 -13.02 -26.67
N TYR A 435 -9.11 -13.73 -27.05
CA TYR A 435 -9.03 -15.12 -27.44
C TYR A 435 -8.22 -15.34 -28.71
N LEU A 436 -8.33 -14.46 -29.70
CA LEU A 436 -7.47 -14.52 -30.92
C LEU A 436 -6.00 -14.30 -30.57
N ILE A 437 -5.69 -13.39 -29.66
CA ILE A 437 -4.33 -13.15 -29.17
C ILE A 437 -3.82 -14.37 -28.40
N TYR A 438 -4.64 -14.93 -27.49
CA TYR A 438 -4.32 -16.13 -26.72
C TYR A 438 -3.95 -17.31 -27.61
N ARG A 439 -4.71 -17.58 -28.66
CA ARG A 439 -4.41 -18.66 -29.61
C ARG A 439 -3.03 -18.54 -30.27
N LYS A 440 -2.51 -17.33 -30.41
CA LYS A 440 -1.20 -17.05 -30.99
C LYS A 440 -0.06 -17.00 -29.96
N ASN A 441 -0.39 -16.76 -28.70
CA ASN A 441 0.57 -16.46 -27.63
C ASN A 441 0.15 -17.11 -26.31
N ILE A 442 -0.04 -18.42 -26.30
CA ILE A 442 -0.58 -19.15 -25.13
C ILE A 442 0.24 -18.90 -23.85
N GLU A 443 1.56 -18.91 -23.96
CA GLU A 443 2.49 -18.76 -22.84
C GLU A 443 2.50 -17.35 -22.22
N PHE A 444 1.97 -16.38 -22.94
CA PHE A 444 1.88 -15.01 -22.47
C PHE A 444 0.77 -14.82 -21.41
N PHE A 445 -0.22 -15.71 -21.40
CA PHE A 445 -1.38 -15.63 -20.51
C PHE A 445 -1.22 -16.55 -19.32
N ASP A 446 -1.21 -15.99 -18.12
CA ASP A 446 -1.52 -16.70 -16.91
C ASP A 446 -2.98 -16.43 -16.56
N PHE A 447 -3.77 -17.47 -16.31
CA PHE A 447 -5.19 -17.29 -16.03
C PHE A 447 -5.70 -18.18 -14.90
N TYR A 448 -6.64 -17.63 -14.17
CA TYR A 448 -7.37 -18.29 -13.11
C TYR A 448 -8.84 -18.49 -13.48
N VAL A 449 -9.51 -19.40 -12.81
CA VAL A 449 -10.95 -19.63 -13.02
C VAL A 449 -11.74 -18.58 -12.26
N GLY A 450 -12.23 -17.58 -12.99
CA GLY A 450 -13.05 -16.48 -12.47
C GLY A 450 -14.40 -16.44 -13.20
N PRO A 451 -15.38 -17.28 -12.82
CA PRO A 451 -16.71 -17.23 -13.38
C PRO A 451 -17.44 -15.95 -13.01
N HIS A 452 -18.65 -15.78 -13.53
CA HIS A 452 -19.44 -14.57 -13.31
C HIS A 452 -20.07 -14.51 -11.89
N ASP A 453 -19.20 -14.63 -10.86
CA ASP A 453 -19.54 -14.54 -9.43
C ASP A 453 -18.35 -13.99 -8.63
N ASN A 454 -18.44 -14.02 -7.29
CA ASN A 454 -17.42 -13.47 -6.40
C ASN A 454 -16.02 -14.10 -6.50
N ARG A 455 -15.90 -15.32 -7.06
CA ARG A 455 -14.61 -15.98 -7.30
C ARG A 455 -13.72 -15.18 -8.22
N ILE A 456 -14.27 -14.29 -9.03
CA ILE A 456 -13.50 -13.41 -9.92
C ILE A 456 -12.52 -12.50 -9.16
N LEU A 457 -12.78 -12.22 -7.88
CA LEU A 457 -11.88 -11.44 -7.00
C LEU A 457 -11.01 -12.35 -6.12
N TYR A 458 -11.57 -13.45 -5.61
CA TYR A 458 -10.87 -14.30 -4.64
C TYR A 458 -9.84 -15.23 -5.24
N GLU A 459 -10.09 -15.68 -6.46
CA GLU A 459 -9.17 -16.60 -7.16
C GLU A 459 -8.06 -15.86 -7.93
N TYR A 460 -8.19 -14.54 -8.08
CA TYR A 460 -7.20 -13.66 -8.73
C TYR A 460 -5.80 -13.80 -8.14
#